data_4c6f77f656d30b4c99d04fc172930d73
#
_entry.id   4c6f77f656d30b4c99d04fc172930d73
#
_cell.length_a   1.000
_cell.length_b   1.000
_cell.length_c   1.000
_cell.angle_alpha   90.00
_cell.angle_beta   90.00
_cell.angle_gamma   90.00
#
_symmetry.space_group_name_H-M   'P 1'
#
loop_
_entity.id
_entity.type
_entity.pdbx_description
1 polymer ?
#
loop_
_entity_poly.entity_id
_entity_poly.type
_entity_poly.pdbx_seq_one_letter_code
_entity_poly.pdbx_strand_id
1 'polypeptide(L)'
;MIGTLSVHASPGLSDIKSRVLPAVYKSKNGLTQKVEISVKHEGEPSTVTIRLGEQSHKEKLVSGDNVFRIEIPEVSTTRQLPLTLTSGKEKEESTVTVKPVRHWQMNMVQHTHTDIGYTRSQMEILAEHLRYIDYALDYCDATDNYPDFAKFRWTCEIAWAVSEYLKCRPAEQIARL
;
A
#
# COMPACT_ATOMS: atom_id res chain seq x y z
N MET A 1 -1.23 -22.45 -59.35
CA MET A 1 -0.99 -21.29 -58.43
C MET A 1 -2.11 -21.26 -57.42
N ILE A 2 -1.81 -21.72 -56.22
CA ILE A 2 -2.77 -21.71 -55.09
C ILE A 2 -2.48 -20.41 -54.33
N GLY A 3 -3.40 -19.45 -54.49
CA GLY A 3 -3.33 -18.19 -53.73
C GLY A 3 -3.67 -18.45 -52.27
N THR A 4 -2.73 -18.27 -51.40
CA THR A 4 -2.95 -18.21 -49.94
C THR A 4 -3.69 -16.91 -49.63
N LEU A 5 -4.99 -17.02 -49.31
CA LEU A 5 -5.74 -15.94 -48.68
C LEU A 5 -5.15 -15.72 -47.27
N SER A 6 -4.34 -14.68 -47.14
CA SER A 6 -4.01 -14.14 -45.83
C SER A 6 -5.28 -13.55 -45.26
N VAL A 7 -5.88 -14.23 -44.29
CA VAL A 7 -6.88 -13.63 -43.39
C VAL A 7 -6.13 -12.62 -42.55
N HIS A 8 -6.16 -11.34 -42.96
CA HIS A 8 -5.78 -10.25 -42.10
C HIS A 8 -6.85 -10.20 -41.01
N ALA A 9 -6.51 -10.65 -39.83
CA ALA A 9 -7.29 -10.33 -38.63
C ALA A 9 -7.42 -8.79 -38.61
N SER A 10 -8.64 -8.30 -38.52
CA SER A 10 -8.87 -6.86 -38.39
C SER A 10 -8.12 -6.40 -37.12
N PRO A 11 -7.33 -5.32 -37.19
CA PRO A 11 -6.65 -4.79 -36.02
C PRO A 11 -7.71 -4.42 -34.99
N GLY A 12 -7.69 -5.09 -33.85
CA GLY A 12 -8.78 -5.01 -32.90
C GLY A 12 -8.32 -4.92 -31.45
N LEU A 13 -9.16 -4.29 -30.61
CA LEU A 13 -9.07 -4.36 -29.17
C LEU A 13 -9.69 -5.68 -28.71
N SER A 14 -8.96 -6.47 -27.93
CA SER A 14 -9.45 -7.77 -27.45
C SER A 14 -9.01 -8.00 -25.99
N ASP A 15 -9.58 -9.02 -25.34
CA ASP A 15 -9.23 -9.47 -23.99
C ASP A 15 -9.21 -8.34 -22.94
N ILE A 16 -10.21 -7.45 -23.00
CA ILE A 16 -10.32 -6.30 -22.10
C ILE A 16 -10.71 -6.79 -20.72
N LYS A 17 -9.84 -6.49 -19.74
CA LYS A 17 -10.06 -6.77 -18.32
C LYS A 17 -9.85 -5.51 -17.50
N SER A 18 -10.61 -5.37 -16.44
CA SER A 18 -10.45 -4.26 -15.49
C SER A 18 -10.35 -4.78 -14.06
N ARG A 19 -9.48 -4.14 -13.27
CA ARG A 19 -9.27 -4.46 -11.86
C ARG A 19 -9.09 -3.18 -11.06
N VAL A 20 -9.87 -3.02 -9.99
CA VAL A 20 -9.65 -1.94 -9.01
C VAL A 20 -8.54 -2.37 -8.07
N LEU A 21 -7.50 -1.56 -7.91
CA LEU A 21 -6.42 -1.85 -6.98
C LEU A 21 -6.89 -1.66 -5.53
N PRO A 22 -6.52 -2.55 -4.59
CA PRO A 22 -6.99 -2.53 -3.21
C PRO A 22 -6.22 -1.51 -2.35
N ALA A 23 -6.02 -0.31 -2.87
CA ALA A 23 -5.27 0.75 -2.19
C ALA A 23 -5.84 2.12 -2.49
N VAL A 24 -5.68 3.02 -1.53
CA VAL A 24 -5.99 4.44 -1.67
C VAL A 24 -4.69 5.22 -1.77
N TYR A 25 -4.64 6.19 -2.65
CA TYR A 25 -3.48 7.01 -2.93
C TYR A 25 -3.77 8.47 -2.59
N LYS A 26 -2.80 9.17 -2.03
CA LYS A 26 -2.90 10.60 -1.80
C LYS A 26 -2.54 11.34 -3.08
N SER A 27 -3.47 12.14 -3.57
CA SER A 27 -3.29 13.01 -4.74
C SER A 27 -3.39 14.48 -4.32
N LYS A 28 -3.12 15.40 -5.26
CA LYS A 28 -3.27 16.86 -5.01
C LYS A 28 -4.70 17.25 -4.67
N ASN A 29 -5.68 16.51 -5.20
CA ASN A 29 -7.11 16.81 -5.07
C ASN A 29 -7.83 15.90 -4.07
N GLY A 30 -7.12 15.22 -3.17
CA GLY A 30 -7.69 14.33 -2.18
C GLY A 30 -7.26 12.87 -2.36
N LEU A 31 -8.06 11.95 -1.85
CA LEU A 31 -7.79 10.52 -1.95
C LEU A 31 -8.31 9.94 -3.25
N THR A 32 -7.54 9.06 -3.87
CA THR A 32 -7.87 8.41 -5.14
C THR A 32 -7.71 6.89 -5.06
N GLN A 33 -8.46 6.18 -5.88
CA GLN A 33 -8.29 4.76 -6.18
C GLN A 33 -7.78 4.61 -7.62
N LYS A 34 -7.11 3.49 -7.93
CA LYS A 34 -6.63 3.21 -9.27
C LYS A 34 -7.37 2.03 -9.86
N VAL A 35 -7.81 2.20 -11.09
CA VAL A 35 -8.36 1.14 -11.92
C VAL A 35 -7.30 0.75 -12.94
N GLU A 36 -6.89 -0.50 -12.92
CA GLU A 36 -6.00 -1.09 -13.92
C GLU A 36 -6.85 -1.72 -15.02
N ILE A 37 -6.56 -1.34 -16.25
CA ILE A 37 -7.26 -1.81 -17.44
C ILE A 37 -6.22 -2.48 -18.33
N SER A 38 -6.38 -3.76 -18.59
CA SER A 38 -5.57 -4.50 -19.53
C SER A 38 -6.34 -4.75 -20.83
N VAL A 39 -5.67 -4.60 -21.94
CA VAL A 39 -6.23 -4.80 -23.27
C VAL A 39 -5.16 -5.35 -24.21
N LYS A 40 -5.52 -6.32 -25.02
CA LYS A 40 -4.68 -6.83 -26.09
C LYS A 40 -5.01 -6.08 -27.37
N HIS A 41 -3.98 -5.61 -28.06
CA HIS A 41 -4.10 -4.94 -29.34
C HIS A 41 -3.34 -5.71 -30.42
N GLU A 42 -4.02 -5.96 -31.52
CA GLU A 42 -3.41 -6.59 -32.72
C GLU A 42 -3.40 -5.56 -33.87
N GLY A 43 -2.21 -5.07 -34.19
CA GLY A 43 -2.02 -4.07 -35.24
C GLY A 43 -0.86 -3.09 -34.96
N GLU A 44 -0.78 -2.08 -35.82
CA GLU A 44 0.21 -1.03 -35.72
C GLU A 44 -0.05 -0.14 -34.45
N PRO A 45 1.01 0.45 -33.88
CA PRO A 45 0.85 1.38 -32.76
C PRO A 45 -0.14 2.49 -33.10
N SER A 46 -1.08 2.72 -32.17
CA SER A 46 -2.16 3.69 -32.32
C SER A 46 -2.41 4.45 -31.01
N THR A 47 -3.51 5.16 -30.92
CA THR A 47 -3.95 5.84 -29.69
C THR A 47 -5.29 5.30 -29.27
N VAL A 48 -5.42 4.94 -27.99
CA VAL A 48 -6.70 4.59 -27.39
C VAL A 48 -7.18 5.72 -26.49
N THR A 49 -8.46 6.07 -26.62
CA THR A 49 -9.16 6.94 -25.66
C THR A 49 -9.89 6.04 -24.67
N ILE A 50 -9.50 6.14 -23.41
CA ILE A 50 -10.11 5.40 -22.29
C ILE A 50 -11.00 6.38 -21.54
N ARG A 51 -12.30 6.10 -21.49
CA ARG A 51 -13.26 6.85 -20.70
C ARG A 51 -13.76 5.98 -19.57
N LEU A 52 -13.57 6.43 -18.32
CA LEU A 52 -14.02 5.75 -17.11
C LEU A 52 -14.87 6.71 -16.28
N GLY A 53 -16.17 6.50 -16.25
CA GLY A 53 -17.11 7.46 -15.70
C GLY A 53 -16.99 8.83 -16.41
N GLU A 54 -16.71 9.86 -15.65
CA GLU A 54 -16.55 11.22 -16.17
C GLU A 54 -15.13 11.54 -16.68
N GLN A 55 -14.17 10.65 -16.39
CA GLN A 55 -12.77 10.86 -16.76
C GLN A 55 -12.46 10.34 -18.15
N SER A 56 -11.57 11.03 -18.85
CA SER A 56 -11.12 10.64 -20.19
C SER A 56 -9.62 10.82 -20.32
N HIS A 57 -8.95 9.75 -20.75
CA HIS A 57 -7.50 9.68 -20.94
C HIS A 57 -7.18 9.21 -22.36
N LYS A 58 -6.11 9.76 -22.91
CA LYS A 58 -5.56 9.30 -24.19
C LYS A 58 -4.23 8.63 -23.92
N GLU A 59 -4.08 7.40 -24.34
CA GLU A 59 -2.91 6.58 -24.11
C GLU A 59 -2.38 6.00 -25.43
N LYS A 60 -1.07 5.73 -25.45
CA LYS A 60 -0.45 5.05 -26.58
C LYS A 60 -0.76 3.55 -26.51
N LEU A 61 -1.28 3.01 -27.58
CA LEU A 61 -1.57 1.60 -27.75
C LEU A 61 -0.48 0.97 -28.61
N VAL A 62 0.16 -0.07 -28.09
CA VAL A 62 1.19 -0.83 -28.82
C VAL A 62 0.69 -2.24 -29.13
N SER A 63 1.28 -2.89 -30.13
CA SER A 63 0.93 -4.28 -30.44
C SER A 63 1.24 -5.20 -29.26
N GLY A 64 0.33 -6.12 -28.95
CA GLY A 64 0.40 -7.03 -27.82
C GLY A 64 -0.38 -6.54 -26.59
N ASP A 65 0.10 -6.89 -25.41
CA ASP A 65 -0.57 -6.59 -24.15
C ASP A 65 -0.27 -5.15 -23.70
N ASN A 66 -1.31 -4.41 -23.39
CA ASN A 66 -1.25 -3.04 -22.84
C ASN A 66 -1.89 -3.00 -21.45
N VAL A 67 -1.32 -2.22 -20.53
CA VAL A 67 -1.87 -2.03 -19.20
C VAL A 67 -1.90 -0.54 -18.88
N PHE A 68 -3.08 -0.02 -18.60
CA PHE A 68 -3.31 1.37 -18.24
C PHE A 68 -3.80 1.49 -16.81
N ARG A 69 -3.43 2.58 -16.11
CA ARG A 69 -3.86 2.85 -14.75
C ARG A 69 -4.54 4.20 -14.69
N ILE A 70 -5.84 4.19 -14.49
CA ILE A 70 -6.67 5.38 -14.40
C ILE A 70 -6.94 5.69 -12.93
N GLU A 71 -6.66 6.92 -12.51
CA GLU A 71 -6.99 7.40 -11.18
C GLU A 71 -8.43 7.93 -11.18
N ILE A 72 -9.20 7.50 -10.19
CA ILE A 72 -10.55 8.00 -9.91
C ILE A 72 -10.62 8.53 -8.47
N PRO A 73 -11.51 9.47 -8.15
CA PRO A 73 -11.76 9.82 -6.76
C PRO A 73 -12.14 8.60 -5.94
N GLU A 74 -11.70 8.56 -4.67
CA GLU A 74 -12.10 7.51 -3.75
C GLU A 74 -13.62 7.46 -3.61
N VAL A 75 -14.17 6.23 -3.55
CA VAL A 75 -15.61 6.04 -3.35
C VAL A 75 -15.92 5.62 -1.91
N SER A 76 -16.94 6.20 -1.32
CA SER A 76 -17.44 5.83 0.02
C SER A 76 -18.48 4.69 -0.02
N THR A 77 -19.06 4.43 -1.20
CA THR A 77 -20.05 3.36 -1.43
C THR A 77 -19.70 2.64 -2.73
N THR A 78 -20.17 1.41 -2.89
CA THR A 78 -19.97 0.67 -4.15
C THR A 78 -20.61 1.43 -5.31
N ARG A 79 -19.84 1.66 -6.37
CA ARG A 79 -20.29 2.31 -7.61
C ARG A 79 -19.99 1.45 -8.81
N GLN A 80 -20.84 1.58 -9.81
CA GLN A 80 -20.59 1.03 -11.15
C GLN A 80 -20.25 2.18 -12.09
N LEU A 81 -19.06 2.12 -12.70
CA LEU A 81 -18.57 3.13 -13.61
C LEU A 81 -18.55 2.55 -15.03
N PRO A 82 -19.16 3.24 -16.01
CA PRO A 82 -19.04 2.85 -17.41
C PRO A 82 -17.59 3.00 -17.85
N LEU A 83 -17.06 2.00 -18.52
CA LEU A 83 -15.75 1.99 -19.16
C LEU A 83 -15.93 1.89 -20.66
N THR A 84 -15.37 2.82 -21.39
CA THR A 84 -15.35 2.82 -22.86
C THR A 84 -13.91 2.97 -23.34
N LEU A 85 -13.48 2.07 -24.23
CA LEU A 85 -12.22 2.17 -24.97
C LEU A 85 -12.53 2.46 -26.42
N THR A 86 -11.88 3.47 -26.99
CA THR A 86 -12.08 3.84 -28.41
C THR A 86 -10.72 3.98 -29.08
N SER A 87 -10.50 3.23 -30.16
CA SER A 87 -9.31 3.32 -31.01
C SER A 87 -9.73 3.34 -32.46
N GLY A 88 -9.54 4.46 -33.14
CA GLY A 88 -10.02 4.64 -34.52
C GLY A 88 -11.55 4.49 -34.62
N LYS A 89 -12.00 3.47 -35.33
CA LYS A 89 -13.44 3.14 -35.48
C LYS A 89 -13.93 2.11 -34.46
N GLU A 90 -13.04 1.52 -33.71
CA GLU A 90 -13.38 0.48 -32.74
C GLU A 90 -13.79 1.12 -31.43
N LYS A 91 -14.82 0.55 -30.84
CA LYS A 91 -15.35 0.99 -29.54
C LYS A 91 -15.78 -0.25 -28.76
N GLU A 92 -15.20 -0.37 -27.57
CA GLU A 92 -15.55 -1.42 -26.61
C GLU A 92 -16.11 -0.79 -25.34
N GLU A 93 -17.18 -1.38 -24.82
CA GLU A 93 -17.87 -0.90 -23.63
C GLU A 93 -17.99 -1.99 -22.58
N SER A 94 -17.77 -1.62 -21.33
CA SER A 94 -17.95 -2.49 -20.18
C SER A 94 -18.28 -1.68 -18.92
N THR A 95 -18.38 -2.33 -17.78
CA THR A 95 -18.66 -1.67 -16.50
C THR A 95 -17.66 -2.13 -15.45
N VAL A 96 -17.11 -1.16 -14.71
CA VAL A 96 -16.19 -1.40 -13.61
C VAL A 96 -16.91 -1.21 -12.30
N THR A 97 -16.95 -2.24 -11.46
CA THR A 97 -17.48 -2.14 -10.10
C THR A 97 -16.38 -1.67 -9.16
N VAL A 98 -16.50 -0.45 -8.66
CA VAL A 98 -15.58 0.14 -7.69
C VAL A 98 -16.18 0.02 -6.29
N LYS A 99 -15.43 -0.59 -5.38
CA LYS A 99 -15.81 -0.74 -3.96
C LYS A 99 -14.97 0.21 -3.10
N PRO A 100 -15.50 0.68 -1.95
CA PRO A 100 -14.70 1.38 -0.97
C PRO A 100 -13.51 0.56 -0.51
N VAL A 101 -12.36 1.19 -0.34
CA VAL A 101 -11.18 0.57 0.26
C VAL A 101 -11.20 0.82 1.76
N ARG A 102 -10.90 -0.19 2.54
CA ARG A 102 -10.82 -0.06 3.99
C ARG A 102 -9.59 0.77 4.37
N HIS A 103 -9.81 1.83 5.15
CA HIS A 103 -8.72 2.57 5.77
C HIS A 103 -8.27 1.84 7.04
N TRP A 104 -6.97 1.65 7.15
CA TRP A 104 -6.34 1.03 8.31
C TRP A 104 -5.58 2.09 9.10
N GLN A 105 -5.76 2.07 10.41
CA GLN A 105 -4.87 2.76 11.32
C GLN A 105 -3.94 1.72 11.93
N MET A 106 -2.65 1.85 11.68
CA MET A 106 -1.62 1.00 12.30
C MET A 106 -0.93 1.79 13.39
N ASN A 107 -1.01 1.28 14.61
CA ASN A 107 -0.23 1.80 15.73
C ASN A 107 1.00 0.91 15.87
N MET A 108 2.18 1.52 15.72
CA MET A 108 3.45 0.82 15.85
C MET A 108 4.04 1.16 17.21
N VAL A 109 4.27 0.14 18.02
CA VAL A 109 4.90 0.26 19.34
C VAL A 109 6.11 -0.64 19.36
N GLN A 110 7.27 -0.08 19.67
CA GLN A 110 8.51 -0.82 19.80
C GLN A 110 8.51 -1.64 21.11
N HIS A 111 9.12 -2.80 21.04
CA HIS A 111 9.38 -3.64 22.22
C HIS A 111 10.66 -4.43 22.01
N THR A 112 11.18 -5.05 23.08
CA THR A 112 12.21 -6.06 23.00
C THR A 112 11.59 -7.43 23.24
N HIS A 113 11.97 -8.40 22.43
CA HIS A 113 11.64 -9.80 22.71
C HIS A 113 12.60 -10.36 23.77
N THR A 114 12.07 -11.09 24.74
CA THR A 114 12.86 -11.61 25.86
C THR A 114 12.95 -13.12 25.81
N ASP A 115 14.10 -13.63 25.34
CA ASP A 115 14.44 -15.06 25.36
C ASP A 115 15.31 -15.36 26.60
N ILE A 116 14.69 -15.91 27.63
CA ILE A 116 15.42 -16.33 28.84
C ILE A 116 15.84 -17.79 28.72
N GLY A 117 17.16 -18.04 28.75
CA GLY A 117 17.71 -19.37 28.74
C GLY A 117 17.90 -20.01 27.37
N TYR A 118 17.46 -19.36 26.28
CA TYR A 118 17.69 -19.87 24.91
C TYR A 118 19.05 -19.48 24.35
N THR A 119 19.37 -18.19 24.40
CA THR A 119 20.60 -17.64 23.83
C THR A 119 21.67 -17.44 24.91
N ARG A 120 21.27 -17.02 26.10
CA ARG A 120 22.12 -16.75 27.26
C ARG A 120 21.38 -17.04 28.55
N SER A 121 22.14 -17.16 29.65
CA SER A 121 21.55 -17.32 30.98
C SER A 121 20.76 -16.05 31.39
N GLN A 122 19.82 -16.21 32.32
CA GLN A 122 18.99 -15.12 32.82
C GLN A 122 19.83 -13.96 33.38
N MET A 123 20.93 -14.26 34.08
CA MET A 123 21.79 -13.24 34.69
C MET A 123 22.61 -12.48 33.63
N GLU A 124 23.04 -13.14 32.58
CA GLU A 124 23.79 -12.48 31.49
C GLU A 124 22.91 -11.53 30.68
N ILE A 125 21.67 -11.95 30.39
CA ILE A 125 20.74 -11.13 29.60
C ILE A 125 20.14 -9.96 30.39
N LEU A 126 20.13 -10.05 31.73
CA LEU A 126 19.56 -9.02 32.58
C LEU A 126 20.19 -7.63 32.32
N ALA A 127 21.52 -7.57 32.25
CA ALA A 127 22.23 -6.31 32.03
C ALA A 127 21.84 -5.62 30.72
N GLU A 128 21.51 -6.40 29.69
CA GLU A 128 21.04 -5.86 28.41
C GLU A 128 19.62 -5.34 28.52
N HIS A 129 18.72 -6.07 29.17
CA HIS A 129 17.33 -5.62 29.36
C HIS A 129 17.25 -4.35 30.21
N LEU A 130 18.07 -4.21 31.24
CA LEU A 130 18.15 -2.98 32.01
C LEU A 130 18.60 -1.80 31.15
N ARG A 131 19.58 -2.01 30.28
CA ARG A 131 20.09 -1.01 29.34
C ARG A 131 19.07 -0.66 28.26
N TYR A 132 18.25 -1.61 27.80
CA TYR A 132 17.16 -1.32 26.86
C TYR A 132 16.10 -0.40 27.47
N ILE A 133 15.80 -0.56 28.78
CA ILE A 133 14.92 0.35 29.50
C ILE A 133 15.54 1.76 29.57
N ASP A 134 16.83 1.86 29.90
CA ASP A 134 17.54 3.16 29.92
C ASP A 134 17.44 3.85 28.55
N TYR A 135 17.72 3.15 27.44
CA TYR A 135 17.61 3.69 26.07
C TYR A 135 16.17 4.07 25.70
N ALA A 136 15.18 3.26 26.12
CA ALA A 136 13.79 3.56 25.85
C ALA A 136 13.36 4.87 26.52
N LEU A 137 13.79 5.10 27.76
CA LEU A 137 13.54 6.35 28.48
C LEU A 137 14.22 7.55 27.79
N ASP A 138 15.47 7.39 27.34
CA ASP A 138 16.19 8.44 26.61
C ASP A 138 15.48 8.81 25.29
N TYR A 139 14.94 7.83 24.57
CA TYR A 139 14.17 8.08 23.36
C TYR A 139 12.80 8.71 23.66
N CYS A 140 12.14 8.34 24.76
CA CYS A 140 10.92 9.00 25.21
C CYS A 140 11.17 10.47 25.46
N ASP A 141 12.20 10.80 26.25
CA ASP A 141 12.57 12.18 26.58
C ASP A 141 12.96 12.97 25.32
N ALA A 142 13.75 12.37 24.42
CA ALA A 142 14.19 13.01 23.18
C ALA A 142 13.03 13.35 22.24
N THR A 143 11.92 12.65 22.32
CA THR A 143 10.75 12.82 21.46
C THR A 143 9.54 13.44 22.14
N ASP A 144 9.66 13.84 23.40
CA ASP A 144 8.52 14.36 24.17
C ASP A 144 7.89 15.63 23.56
N ASN A 145 8.70 16.44 22.88
CA ASN A 145 8.23 17.63 22.15
C ASN A 145 7.66 17.33 20.76
N TYR A 146 7.61 16.08 20.34
CA TYR A 146 7.06 15.70 19.04
C TYR A 146 5.52 15.64 19.09
N PRO A 147 4.83 15.72 17.94
CA PRO A 147 3.40 15.44 17.88
C PRO A 147 3.09 14.03 18.44
N ASP A 148 1.94 13.84 19.09
CA ASP A 148 1.61 12.59 19.78
C ASP A 148 1.74 11.32 18.92
N PHE A 149 1.44 11.42 17.64
CA PHE A 149 1.58 10.29 16.70
C PHE A 149 3.05 9.98 16.34
N ALA A 150 4.00 10.85 16.67
CA ALA A 150 5.41 10.72 16.34
C ALA A 150 6.31 10.55 17.62
N LYS A 151 5.72 10.61 18.81
CA LYS A 151 6.45 10.34 20.06
C LYS A 151 6.87 8.88 20.11
N PHE A 152 8.08 8.63 20.59
CA PHE A 152 8.53 7.28 20.85
C PHE A 152 7.67 6.65 21.96
N ARG A 153 7.31 5.40 21.80
CA ARG A 153 6.59 4.57 22.77
C ARG A 153 7.24 3.20 22.79
N TRP A 154 7.37 2.62 23.95
CA TRP A 154 7.99 1.31 24.11
C TRP A 154 7.18 0.45 25.08
N THR A 155 7.10 -0.84 24.79
CA THR A 155 6.40 -1.79 25.63
C THR A 155 7.41 -2.74 26.27
N CYS A 156 7.42 -2.82 27.61
CA CYS A 156 8.13 -3.87 28.31
C CYS A 156 7.37 -5.19 28.13
N GLU A 157 7.98 -6.16 27.47
CA GLU A 157 7.32 -7.44 27.17
C GLU A 157 7.05 -8.27 28.42
N ILE A 158 7.98 -8.26 29.38
CA ILE A 158 7.85 -8.99 30.65
C ILE A 158 8.14 -8.09 31.85
N ALA A 159 7.36 -8.31 32.91
CA ALA A 159 7.50 -7.53 34.16
C ALA A 159 8.81 -7.82 34.91
N TRP A 160 9.49 -8.93 34.62
CA TRP A 160 10.74 -9.27 35.30
C TRP A 160 11.83 -8.22 35.10
N ALA A 161 12.08 -7.79 33.87
CA ALA A 161 13.08 -6.76 33.59
C ALA A 161 12.76 -5.44 34.31
N VAL A 162 11.48 -5.04 34.34
CA VAL A 162 11.02 -3.85 35.07
C VAL A 162 11.21 -4.02 36.56
N SER A 163 10.87 -5.19 37.13
CA SER A 163 11.07 -5.49 38.56
C SER A 163 12.54 -5.39 38.97
N GLU A 164 13.45 -5.93 38.18
CA GLU A 164 14.89 -5.82 38.45
C GLU A 164 15.41 -4.38 38.26
N TYR A 165 14.87 -3.65 37.27
CA TYR A 165 15.17 -2.24 37.05
C TYR A 165 14.84 -1.40 38.28
N LEU A 166 13.66 -1.58 38.89
CA LEU A 166 13.22 -0.89 40.10
C LEU A 166 14.10 -1.21 41.32
N LYS A 167 14.79 -2.35 41.37
CA LYS A 167 15.68 -2.74 42.48
C LYS A 167 17.08 -2.15 42.36
N CYS A 168 17.57 -1.88 41.17
CA CYS A 168 18.96 -1.57 40.93
C CYS A 168 19.24 -0.17 40.35
N ARG A 169 18.22 0.58 39.91
CA ARG A 169 18.42 1.93 39.38
C ARG A 169 18.19 3.01 40.44
N PRO A 170 18.88 4.19 40.34
CA PRO A 170 18.63 5.34 41.20
C PRO A 170 17.18 5.83 41.11
N ALA A 171 16.67 6.44 42.19
CA ALA A 171 15.29 6.92 42.25
C ALA A 171 14.93 7.92 41.14
N GLU A 172 15.87 8.77 40.74
CA GLU A 172 15.70 9.71 39.62
C GLU A 172 15.47 9.02 38.28
N GLN A 173 16.15 7.89 38.06
CA GLN A 173 15.99 7.10 36.82
C GLN A 173 14.66 6.30 36.86
N ILE A 174 14.28 5.82 38.04
CA ILE A 174 12.99 5.14 38.24
C ILE A 174 11.81 6.10 37.99
N ALA A 175 11.94 7.36 38.40
CA ALA A 175 10.89 8.37 38.23
C ALA A 175 10.61 8.73 36.74
N ARG A 176 11.45 8.31 35.83
CA ARG A 176 11.25 8.47 34.36
C ARG A 176 10.37 7.36 33.77
N LEU A 177 10.17 6.22 34.46
CA LEU A 177 9.30 5.13 34.02
C LEU A 177 7.81 5.54 34.01
#